data_9edd66a05f4f70915d7db4481107a675
#
_entry.id   9edd66a05f4f70915d7db4481107a675
#
_cell.length_a   1.000
_cell.length_b   1.000
_cell.length_c   1.000
_cell.angle_alpha   90.00
_cell.angle_beta   90.00
_cell.angle_gamma   90.00
#
_symmetry.space_group_name_H-M   'P 1'
#
loop_
_entity.id
_entity.type
_entity.pdbx_description
1 polymer ?
#
loop_
_entity_poly.entity_id
_entity_poly.type
_entity_poly.pdbx_seq_one_letter_code
_entity_poly.pdbx_strand_id
1 'polypeptide(L)' 'MATAIKLSDELVSDAMINGKAQHRSTPKQIEYWARIGKIADENPDLPLGFIKGILVGIEESKSGAVSEYEFN' A
#
# COMPACT_ATOMS: atom_id res chain seq x y z
N MET A 1 6.03 -9.46 13.26
CA MET A 1 5.93 -10.90 13.13
C MET A 1 5.59 -11.31 11.71
N ALA A 2 6.30 -12.28 11.19
CA ALA A 2 6.08 -12.73 9.83
C ALA A 2 5.02 -13.82 9.80
N THR A 3 4.07 -13.68 8.88
CA THR A 3 3.03 -14.68 8.69
C THR A 3 3.08 -15.14 7.25
N ALA A 4 3.11 -16.45 7.06
CA ALA A 4 3.12 -17.01 5.72
C ALA A 4 1.70 -17.06 5.19
N ILE A 5 1.51 -16.45 4.02
CA ILE A 5 0.21 -16.44 3.36
C ILE A 5 0.42 -16.95 1.95
N LYS A 6 -0.45 -17.88 1.55
CA LYS A 6 -0.35 -18.45 0.22
C LYS A 6 -1.21 -17.65 -0.74
N LEU A 7 -0.58 -17.11 -1.77
CA LEU A 7 -1.26 -16.29 -2.77
C LEU A 7 -1.12 -16.94 -4.14
N SER A 8 -2.02 -16.57 -5.06
CA SER A 8 -1.93 -17.11 -6.42
C SER A 8 -0.70 -16.55 -7.12
N ASP A 9 -0.13 -17.35 -8.01
CA ASP A 9 1.04 -16.91 -8.78
C ASP A 9 0.70 -15.69 -9.63
N GLU A 10 -0.51 -15.66 -10.14
CA GLU A 10 -0.95 -14.55 -10.98
C GLU A 10 -0.95 -13.24 -10.20
N LEU A 11 -1.49 -13.25 -9.00
CA LEU A 11 -1.53 -12.05 -8.18
C LEU A 11 -0.12 -11.60 -7.81
N VAL A 12 0.75 -12.54 -7.46
CA VAL A 12 2.12 -12.21 -7.11
C VAL A 12 2.86 -11.62 -8.30
N SER A 13 2.63 -12.17 -9.50
CA SER A 13 3.25 -11.65 -10.70
C SER A 13 2.78 -10.23 -11.00
N ASP A 14 1.48 -9.99 -10.87
CA ASP A 14 0.93 -8.65 -11.07
C ASP A 14 1.50 -7.67 -10.08
N ALA A 15 1.64 -8.09 -8.83
CA ALA A 15 2.19 -7.23 -7.79
C ALA A 15 3.66 -6.90 -8.06
N MET A 16 4.40 -7.85 -8.61
CA MET A 16 5.80 -7.61 -8.92
C MET A 16 5.91 -6.55 -10.01
N ILE A 17 5.11 -6.67 -11.06
CA ILE A 17 5.15 -5.73 -12.17
C ILE A 17 4.71 -4.34 -11.73
N ASN A 18 3.58 -4.26 -11.05
CA ASN A 18 3.04 -2.98 -10.61
C ASN A 18 3.90 -2.34 -9.53
N GLY A 19 4.43 -3.15 -8.64
CA GLY A 19 5.29 -2.64 -7.58
C GLY A 19 6.54 -2.01 -8.16
N LYS A 20 7.12 -2.67 -9.15
CA LYS A 20 8.32 -2.16 -9.79
C LYS A 20 8.05 -0.81 -10.42
N ALA A 21 6.91 -0.67 -11.09
CA ALA A 21 6.55 0.59 -11.73
C ALA A 21 6.35 1.72 -10.72
N GLN A 22 5.96 1.39 -9.52
CA GLN A 22 5.68 2.37 -8.48
C GLN A 22 6.72 2.39 -7.38
N HIS A 23 7.85 1.74 -7.61
CA HIS A 23 8.96 1.70 -6.66
C HIS A 23 8.58 1.08 -5.33
N ARG A 24 7.77 0.03 -5.40
CA ARG A 24 7.39 -0.76 -4.23
C ARG A 24 7.89 -2.18 -4.38
N SER A 25 8.27 -2.81 -3.28
CA SER A 25 8.56 -4.24 -3.30
C SER A 25 7.27 -5.01 -3.54
N THR A 26 7.40 -6.27 -3.95
CA THR A 26 6.23 -7.10 -4.19
C THR A 26 5.34 -7.22 -2.94
N PRO A 27 5.89 -7.53 -1.75
CA PRO A 27 5.05 -7.58 -0.55
C PRO A 27 4.38 -6.26 -0.24
N LYS A 28 5.07 -5.15 -0.44
CA LYS A 28 4.50 -3.84 -0.17
C LYS A 28 3.38 -3.51 -1.13
N GLN A 29 3.51 -3.92 -2.39
CA GLN A 29 2.46 -3.69 -3.36
C GLN A 29 1.21 -4.48 -2.99
N ILE A 30 1.37 -5.72 -2.55
CA ILE A 30 0.24 -6.53 -2.14
C ILE A 30 -0.41 -5.93 -0.90
N GLU A 31 0.39 -5.47 0.03
CA GLU A 31 -0.14 -4.84 1.24
C GLU A 31 -0.93 -3.58 0.91
N TYR A 32 -0.43 -2.80 -0.04
CA TYR A 32 -1.11 -1.58 -0.48
C TYR A 32 -2.49 -1.93 -1.05
N TRP A 33 -2.54 -2.92 -1.93
CA TRP A 33 -3.82 -3.35 -2.51
C TRP A 33 -4.76 -3.89 -1.43
N ALA A 34 -4.21 -4.64 -0.48
CA ALA A 34 -5.04 -5.20 0.59
C ALA A 34 -5.64 -4.10 1.45
N ARG A 35 -4.89 -3.05 1.74
CA ARG A 35 -5.40 -1.93 2.52
C ARG A 35 -6.49 -1.19 1.77
N ILE A 36 -6.29 -0.97 0.47
CA ILE A 36 -7.33 -0.34 -0.35
C ILE A 36 -8.60 -1.18 -0.31
N GLY A 37 -8.44 -2.49 -0.52
CA GLY A 37 -9.58 -3.39 -0.54
C GLY A 37 -10.32 -3.43 0.78
N LYS A 38 -9.57 -3.43 1.88
CA LYS A 38 -10.18 -3.46 3.20
C LYS A 38 -11.00 -2.21 3.45
N ILE A 39 -10.42 -1.04 3.16
CA ILE A 39 -11.12 0.21 3.38
C ILE A 39 -12.35 0.30 2.48
N ALA A 40 -12.22 -0.10 1.23
CA ALA A 40 -13.33 -0.05 0.29
C ALA A 40 -14.44 -1.00 0.72
N ASP A 41 -14.07 -2.19 1.20
CA ASP A 41 -15.05 -3.17 1.62
C ASP A 41 -15.83 -2.71 2.83
N GLU A 42 -15.14 -2.03 3.75
CA GLU A 42 -15.77 -1.54 4.97
C GLU A 42 -16.49 -0.21 4.76
N ASN A 43 -16.20 0.49 3.67
CA ASN A 43 -16.79 1.80 3.40
C ASN A 43 -17.18 1.91 1.93
N PRO A 44 -18.22 1.18 1.51
CA PRO A 44 -18.57 1.13 0.08
C PRO A 44 -18.98 2.48 -0.50
N ASP A 45 -19.26 3.46 0.35
CA ASP A 45 -19.64 4.79 -0.12
C ASP A 45 -18.47 5.65 -0.53
N LEU A 46 -17.24 5.27 -0.12
CA LEU A 46 -16.08 6.11 -0.39
C LEU A 46 -15.54 5.88 -1.80
N PRO A 47 -15.26 6.95 -2.54
CA PRO A 47 -14.63 6.80 -3.86
C PRO A 47 -13.21 6.27 -3.71
N LEU A 48 -12.78 5.49 -4.68
CA LEU A 48 -11.45 4.90 -4.66
C LEU A 48 -10.36 5.96 -4.59
N GLY A 49 -10.52 7.06 -5.32
CA GLY A 49 -9.54 8.13 -5.28
C GLY A 49 -9.35 8.72 -3.90
N PHE A 50 -10.44 8.83 -3.15
CA PHE A 50 -10.39 9.33 -1.79
C PHE A 50 -9.62 8.37 -0.90
N ILE A 51 -9.87 7.09 -1.05
CA ILE A 51 -9.18 6.06 -0.26
C ILE A 51 -7.67 6.09 -0.54
N LYS A 52 -7.31 6.18 -1.81
CA LYS A 52 -5.90 6.26 -2.19
C LYS A 52 -5.24 7.50 -1.63
N GLY A 53 -5.96 8.61 -1.61
CA GLY A 53 -5.44 9.84 -1.04
C GLY A 53 -5.14 9.72 0.44
N ILE A 54 -6.02 9.05 1.18
CA ILE A 54 -5.80 8.83 2.60
C ILE A 54 -4.54 8.01 2.82
N LEU A 55 -4.36 6.94 2.03
CA LEU A 55 -3.21 6.07 2.20
C LEU A 55 -1.90 6.78 1.87
N VAL A 56 -1.92 7.61 0.82
CA VAL A 56 -0.74 8.39 0.48
C VAL A 56 -0.41 9.35 1.61
N GLY A 57 -1.43 10.00 2.17
CA GLY A 57 -1.22 10.91 3.29
C GLY A 57 -0.60 10.23 4.49
N ILE A 58 -1.04 9.02 4.79
CA ILE A 58 -0.49 8.26 5.90
C ILE A 58 0.98 7.92 5.64
N GLU A 59 1.30 7.49 4.43
CA GLU A 59 2.66 7.16 4.09
C GLU A 59 3.57 8.38 4.15
N GLU A 60 3.08 9.50 3.65
CA GLU A 60 3.86 10.73 3.69
C GLU A 60 4.09 11.20 5.13
N SER A 61 3.07 11.05 5.95
CA SER A 61 3.18 11.44 7.35
C SER A 61 4.27 10.63 8.06
N LYS A 62 4.33 9.35 7.78
CA LYS A 62 5.33 8.50 8.41
C LYS A 62 6.73 8.78 7.89
N SER A 63 6.87 8.88 6.57
CA SER A 63 8.17 9.06 5.96
C SER A 63 8.67 10.48 6.12
N GLY A 64 7.80 11.44 5.87
CA GLY A 64 8.17 12.84 5.91
C GLY A 64 8.57 13.30 7.29
N ALA A 65 7.81 12.89 8.29
CA ALA A 65 8.10 13.29 9.65
C ALA A 65 9.48 12.80 10.08
N VAL A 66 9.80 11.57 9.75
CA VAL A 66 11.10 11.03 10.09
C VAL A 66 12.20 11.74 9.35
N SER A 67 12.00 11.98 8.07
CA SER A 67 13.00 12.65 7.27
C SER A 67 13.31 14.04 7.77
N GLU A 68 12.26 14.76 8.15
CA GLU A 68 12.44 16.13 8.59
C GLU A 68 13.21 16.20 9.87
N TYR A 69 12.99 15.27 10.76
CA TYR A 69 13.71 15.26 11.99
C TYR A 69 15.19 14.99 11.78
N GLU A 70 15.51 14.21 10.80
CA GLU A 70 16.89 13.86 10.54
C GLU A 70 17.69 15.04 10.03
N PHE A 71 17.02 15.94 9.36
CA PHE A 71 17.70 17.12 8.85
C PHE A 71 18.05 18.11 9.92
N ASN A 72 17.30 18.05 10.98
CA ASN A 72 17.46 19.05 12.02
C ASN A 72 18.40 18.58 13.07
#